data_89913185d1534c134ba1d5f835b08033
#
_entry.id   89913185d1534c134ba1d5f835b08033
#
_cell.length_a   1.000
_cell.length_b   1.000
_cell.length_c   1.000
_cell.angle_alpha   90.00
_cell.angle_beta   90.00
_cell.angle_gamma   90.00
#
_symmetry.space_group_name_H-M   'P 1'
#
loop_
_entity.id
_entity.type
_entity.pdbx_description
1 polymer ?
#
loop_
_entity_poly.entity_id
_entity_poly.type
_entity_poly.pdbx_seq_one_letter_code
_entity_poly.pdbx_strand_id
1 'polypeptide(L)'
;REMTNAFLITDDDIIICDPEAEYYPLVQRLQGQVIRLSPTSPHYVNPMDINLNYSEDDNPLALKSDFILSLCELIVGGKEGLQPVDKTVIDRAVRNVYRPFLADPDPEKMPILGDLYNELLKQPEPEAARIAAALELYVSGSLNVFNHRTNVELNNRLVCFDIKQLGK
;
A
#
# COMPACT_ATOMS: atom_id res chain seq x y z
N ARG A 1 -5.62 25.17 2.50
CA ARG A 1 -5.98 26.17 1.49
C ARG A 1 -5.61 25.71 0.08
N GLU A 2 -4.37 25.26 -0.14
CA GLU A 2 -3.91 24.71 -1.43
C GLU A 2 -4.73 23.49 -1.88
N MET A 3 -4.97 22.55 -0.98
CA MET A 3 -5.75 21.36 -1.23
C MET A 3 -7.20 21.66 -1.63
N THR A 4 -7.83 22.66 -0.99
CA THR A 4 -9.18 23.09 -1.34
C THR A 4 -9.21 23.71 -2.73
N ASN A 5 -8.18 24.50 -3.09
CA ASN A 5 -8.05 25.08 -4.41
C ASN A 5 -7.84 23.99 -5.49
N ALA A 6 -6.98 23.01 -5.25
CA ALA A 6 -6.77 21.90 -6.16
C ALA A 6 -8.07 21.14 -6.42
N PHE A 7 -8.83 20.84 -5.39
CA PHE A 7 -10.10 20.11 -5.53
C PHE A 7 -11.19 20.92 -6.26
N LEU A 8 -11.30 22.22 -6.00
CA LEU A 8 -12.38 23.07 -6.53
C LEU A 8 -12.08 23.64 -7.92
N ILE A 9 -10.80 23.83 -8.26
CA ILE A 9 -10.39 24.54 -9.48
C ILE A 9 -9.86 23.59 -10.54
N THR A 10 -9.25 22.46 -10.12
CA THR A 10 -8.71 21.44 -11.00
C THR A 10 -9.51 20.15 -10.90
N ASP A 11 -9.34 19.26 -11.86
CA ASP A 11 -9.95 17.92 -11.84
C ASP A 11 -9.06 16.87 -11.15
N ASP A 12 -8.15 17.30 -10.29
CA ASP A 12 -7.23 16.42 -9.59
C ASP A 12 -7.94 15.56 -8.53
N ASP A 13 -7.53 14.30 -8.42
CA ASP A 13 -7.88 13.45 -7.31
C ASP A 13 -6.99 13.74 -6.10
N ILE A 14 -7.59 13.80 -4.91
CA ILE A 14 -6.88 14.10 -3.67
C ILE A 14 -7.03 12.94 -2.71
N ILE A 15 -5.90 12.41 -2.26
CA ILE A 15 -5.83 11.37 -1.24
C ILE A 15 -5.11 11.94 -0.02
N ILE A 16 -5.75 11.82 1.14
CA ILE A 16 -5.22 12.30 2.42
C ILE A 16 -5.02 11.09 3.33
N CYS A 17 -3.82 10.98 3.92
CA CYS A 17 -3.59 10.10 5.05
C CYS A 17 -3.57 10.96 6.32
N ASP A 18 -4.48 10.71 7.25
CA ASP A 18 -4.75 11.55 8.42
C ASP A 18 -4.47 10.79 9.71
N PRO A 19 -3.26 10.92 10.26
CA PRO A 19 -2.89 10.24 11.52
C PRO A 19 -3.51 10.84 12.77
N GLU A 20 -4.00 12.08 12.69
CA GLU A 20 -4.57 12.80 13.85
C GLU A 20 -6.10 12.93 13.78
N ALA A 21 -6.71 12.54 12.67
CA ALA A 21 -8.15 12.67 12.40
C ALA A 21 -8.63 14.14 12.43
N GLU A 22 -7.84 15.05 11.88
CA GLU A 22 -8.14 16.50 11.85
C GLU A 22 -8.88 16.93 10.59
N TYR A 23 -8.77 16.18 9.50
CA TYR A 23 -9.30 16.56 8.20
C TYR A 23 -10.79 16.23 8.00
N TYR A 24 -11.40 15.49 8.90
CA TYR A 24 -12.79 15.06 8.79
C TYR A 24 -13.78 16.21 8.46
N PRO A 25 -13.75 17.37 9.16
CA PRO A 25 -14.69 18.46 8.87
C PRO A 25 -14.50 19.07 7.48
N LEU A 26 -13.25 19.16 7.01
CA LEU A 26 -12.95 19.67 5.68
C LEU A 26 -13.43 18.73 4.58
N VAL A 27 -13.14 17.44 4.75
CA VAL A 27 -13.52 16.40 3.79
C VAL A 27 -15.03 16.30 3.69
N GLN A 28 -15.76 16.37 4.80
CA GLN A 28 -17.22 16.41 4.81
C GLN A 28 -17.78 17.62 4.06
N ARG A 29 -17.23 18.81 4.29
CA ARG A 29 -17.66 20.04 3.62
C ARG A 29 -17.50 19.97 2.10
N LEU A 30 -16.48 19.28 1.63
CA LEU A 30 -16.19 19.07 0.22
C LEU A 30 -16.88 17.81 -0.35
N GLN A 31 -17.75 17.19 0.42
CA GLN A 31 -18.45 15.96 0.05
C GLN A 31 -17.50 14.82 -0.33
N GLY A 32 -16.33 14.78 0.32
CA GLY A 32 -15.35 13.74 0.17
C GLY A 32 -15.71 12.48 0.96
N GLN A 33 -14.96 11.42 0.74
CA GLN A 33 -15.10 10.13 1.41
C GLN A 33 -14.06 9.99 2.52
N VAL A 34 -14.50 9.59 3.71
CA VAL A 34 -13.61 9.25 4.84
C VAL A 34 -13.65 7.75 5.08
N ILE A 35 -12.49 7.11 5.06
CA ILE A 35 -12.30 5.70 5.33
C ILE A 35 -11.48 5.57 6.61
N ARG A 36 -12.04 4.97 7.65
CA ARG A 36 -11.34 4.71 8.91
C ARG A 36 -10.70 3.34 8.88
N LEU A 37 -9.39 3.31 9.08
CA LEU A 37 -8.61 2.09 9.21
C LEU A 37 -8.20 1.89 10.66
N SER A 38 -8.51 0.73 11.21
CA SER A 38 -8.11 0.34 12.56
C SER A 38 -7.86 -1.16 12.60
N PRO A 39 -7.17 -1.70 13.62
CA PRO A 39 -6.95 -3.14 13.73
C PRO A 39 -8.23 -3.97 13.79
N THR A 40 -9.35 -3.36 14.16
CA THR A 40 -10.67 -4.01 14.26
C THR A 40 -11.66 -3.55 13.20
N SER A 41 -11.23 -2.71 12.25
CA SER A 41 -12.08 -2.20 11.18
C SER A 41 -12.47 -3.30 10.17
N PRO A 42 -13.70 -3.29 9.65
CA PRO A 42 -14.07 -4.16 8.53
C PRO A 42 -13.55 -3.65 7.18
N HIS A 43 -12.91 -2.48 7.16
CA HIS A 43 -12.36 -1.89 5.93
C HIS A 43 -10.90 -2.26 5.75
N TYR A 44 -10.56 -2.74 4.55
CA TYR A 44 -9.22 -3.16 4.19
C TYR A 44 -8.74 -2.41 2.95
N VAL A 45 -7.48 -2.00 2.96
CA VAL A 45 -6.78 -1.44 1.81
C VAL A 45 -5.52 -2.26 1.56
N ASN A 46 -5.39 -2.79 0.36
CA ASN A 46 -4.27 -3.62 -0.03
C ASN A 46 -3.16 -2.75 -0.63
N PRO A 47 -2.01 -2.59 0.03
CA PRO A 47 -0.89 -1.84 -0.52
C PRO A 47 -0.28 -2.48 -1.77
N MET A 48 -0.60 -3.76 -2.03
CA MET A 48 -0.15 -4.48 -3.21
C MET A 48 -1.07 -4.28 -4.44
N ASP A 49 -2.18 -3.56 -4.32
CA ASP A 49 -3.06 -3.28 -5.46
C ASP A 49 -2.29 -2.61 -6.60
N ILE A 50 -2.46 -3.15 -7.81
CA ILE A 50 -1.86 -2.61 -9.02
C ILE A 50 -2.96 -2.26 -10.02
N ASN A 51 -2.87 -1.09 -10.62
CA ASN A 51 -3.78 -0.66 -11.67
C ASN A 51 -3.11 -0.80 -13.04
N LEU A 52 -3.63 -1.71 -13.86
CA LEU A 52 -3.12 -1.96 -15.22
C LEU A 52 -3.67 -0.96 -16.25
N ASN A 53 -4.62 -0.10 -15.88
CA ASN A 53 -5.25 0.89 -16.75
C ASN A 53 -4.50 2.23 -16.80
N TYR A 54 -3.28 2.29 -16.27
CA TYR A 54 -2.43 3.46 -16.43
C TYR A 54 -2.06 3.66 -17.91
N SER A 55 -1.72 4.90 -18.28
CA SER A 55 -1.37 5.26 -19.65
C SER A 55 -0.31 4.34 -20.26
N GLU A 56 -0.35 4.17 -21.59
CA GLU A 56 0.57 3.26 -22.33
C GLU A 56 2.06 3.52 -22.08
N ASP A 57 2.42 4.73 -21.61
CA ASP A 57 3.81 5.14 -21.33
C ASP A 57 4.32 4.72 -19.95
N ASP A 58 3.43 4.31 -19.03
CA ASP A 58 3.80 3.92 -17.66
C ASP A 58 3.87 2.40 -17.52
N ASN A 59 4.93 1.90 -16.87
CA ASN A 59 5.04 0.51 -16.48
C ASN A 59 4.46 0.33 -15.06
N PRO A 60 3.22 -0.19 -14.91
CA PRO A 60 2.56 -0.31 -13.61
C PRO A 60 3.35 -1.18 -12.62
N LEU A 61 4.01 -2.23 -13.12
CA LEU A 61 4.81 -3.10 -12.26
C LEU A 61 6.05 -2.37 -11.72
N ALA A 62 6.73 -1.57 -12.55
CA ALA A 62 7.89 -0.79 -12.11
C ALA A 62 7.50 0.24 -11.05
N LEU A 63 6.40 0.96 -11.26
CA LEU A 63 5.86 1.92 -10.28
C LEU A 63 5.49 1.23 -8.97
N LYS A 64 4.84 0.08 -9.04
CA LYS A 64 4.48 -0.70 -7.86
C LYS A 64 5.71 -1.25 -7.15
N SER A 65 6.71 -1.70 -7.88
CA SER A 65 7.99 -2.16 -7.32
C SER A 65 8.69 -1.04 -6.53
N ASP A 66 8.75 0.16 -7.07
CA ASP A 66 9.30 1.34 -6.39
C ASP A 66 8.51 1.68 -5.11
N PHE A 67 7.18 1.60 -5.18
CA PHE A 67 6.32 1.80 -4.01
C PHE A 67 6.59 0.76 -2.92
N ILE A 68 6.67 -0.53 -3.28
CA ILE A 68 6.95 -1.61 -2.33
C ILE A 68 8.35 -1.49 -1.74
N LEU A 69 9.35 -1.09 -2.52
CA LEU A 69 10.69 -0.80 -2.01
C LEU A 69 10.66 0.31 -0.96
N SER A 70 9.95 1.39 -1.21
CA SER A 70 9.78 2.50 -0.26
C SER A 70 9.03 2.05 1.00
N LEU A 71 7.98 1.24 0.85
CA LEU A 71 7.23 0.68 1.97
C LEU A 71 8.12 -0.23 2.84
N CYS A 72 8.89 -1.11 2.23
CA CYS A 72 9.85 -1.97 2.94
C CYS A 72 10.94 -1.16 3.65
N GLU A 73 11.41 -0.09 3.04
CA GLU A 73 12.39 0.81 3.68
C GLU A 73 11.83 1.43 4.96
N LEU A 74 10.57 1.86 4.95
CA LEU A 74 9.89 2.38 6.12
C LEU A 74 9.70 1.31 7.21
N ILE A 75 9.35 0.09 6.83
CA ILE A 75 9.05 -1.01 7.76
C ILE A 75 10.32 -1.61 8.35
N VAL A 76 11.29 -1.93 7.51
CA VAL A 76 12.58 -2.51 7.93
C VAL A 76 13.43 -1.49 8.65
N GLY A 77 13.24 -0.26 8.33
CA GLY A 77 13.74 1.00 8.83
C GLY A 77 15.01 0.95 9.68
N GLY A 78 15.84 1.85 9.51
CA GLY A 78 17.02 2.08 10.25
C GLY A 78 17.69 3.31 9.66
N LYS A 79 18.69 3.82 10.34
CA LYS A 79 19.42 5.00 9.88
C LYS A 79 20.12 4.79 8.53
N GLU A 80 20.32 3.54 8.15
CA GLU A 80 21.06 3.17 6.93
C GLU A 80 20.17 2.81 5.75
N GLY A 81 18.84 2.65 5.97
CA GLY A 81 17.89 2.25 4.93
C GLY A 81 18.14 0.84 4.39
N LEU A 82 17.65 0.58 3.18
CA LEU A 82 17.84 -0.70 2.49
C LEU A 82 19.20 -0.76 1.80
N GLN A 83 19.91 -1.87 2.00
CA GLN A 83 21.14 -2.16 1.29
C GLN A 83 20.85 -2.67 -0.14
N PRO A 84 21.82 -2.66 -1.08
CA PRO A 84 21.60 -3.15 -2.44
C PRO A 84 21.07 -4.57 -2.53
N VAL A 85 21.52 -5.47 -1.65
CA VAL A 85 21.02 -6.86 -1.58
C VAL A 85 19.56 -6.88 -1.14
N ASP A 86 19.17 -6.08 -0.15
CA ASP A 86 17.78 -5.95 0.30
C ASP A 86 16.87 -5.55 -0.86
N LYS A 87 17.28 -4.55 -1.64
CA LYS A 87 16.53 -4.08 -2.81
C LYS A 87 16.38 -5.17 -3.87
N THR A 88 17.44 -5.94 -4.11
CA THR A 88 17.43 -7.04 -5.08
C THR A 88 16.45 -8.15 -4.69
N VAL A 89 16.45 -8.58 -3.42
CA VAL A 89 15.56 -9.64 -2.96
C VAL A 89 14.10 -9.19 -2.95
N ILE A 90 13.84 -7.93 -2.60
CA ILE A 90 12.48 -7.35 -2.63
C ILE A 90 11.98 -7.27 -4.08
N ASP A 91 12.75 -6.70 -5.00
CA ASP A 91 12.38 -6.56 -6.41
C ASP A 91 12.11 -7.93 -7.07
N ARG A 92 12.94 -8.92 -6.78
CA ARG A 92 12.74 -10.30 -7.24
C ARG A 92 11.43 -10.89 -6.71
N ALA A 93 11.15 -10.73 -5.42
CA ALA A 93 9.92 -11.18 -4.79
C ALA A 93 8.69 -10.51 -5.39
N VAL A 94 8.72 -9.20 -5.60
CA VAL A 94 7.64 -8.43 -6.23
C VAL A 94 7.33 -8.98 -7.63
N ARG A 95 8.34 -9.16 -8.46
CA ARG A 95 8.14 -9.71 -9.82
C ARG A 95 7.53 -11.10 -9.79
N ASN A 96 8.01 -11.97 -8.91
CA ASN A 96 7.50 -13.34 -8.79
C ASN A 96 6.05 -13.37 -8.31
N VAL A 97 5.70 -12.52 -7.35
CA VAL A 97 4.35 -12.42 -6.80
C VAL A 97 3.33 -11.94 -7.83
N TYR A 98 3.69 -10.97 -8.66
CA TYR A 98 2.78 -10.43 -9.68
C TYR A 98 2.72 -11.25 -10.97
N ARG A 99 3.63 -12.17 -11.19
CA ARG A 99 3.68 -12.97 -12.43
C ARG A 99 2.38 -13.69 -12.74
N PRO A 100 1.72 -14.42 -11.81
CA PRO A 100 0.44 -15.07 -12.09
C PRO A 100 -0.68 -14.06 -12.40
N PHE A 101 -0.72 -12.94 -11.69
CA PHE A 101 -1.71 -11.89 -11.91
C PHE A 101 -1.55 -11.23 -13.28
N LEU A 102 -0.33 -10.93 -13.70
CA LEU A 102 -0.05 -10.30 -14.99
C LEU A 102 -0.33 -11.24 -16.18
N ALA A 103 -0.19 -12.56 -15.97
CA ALA A 103 -0.52 -13.57 -16.98
C ALA A 103 -2.04 -13.69 -17.21
N ASP A 104 -2.85 -13.51 -16.16
CA ASP A 104 -4.31 -13.58 -16.18
C ASP A 104 -4.87 -12.59 -15.17
N PRO A 105 -5.04 -11.30 -15.56
CA PRO A 105 -5.49 -10.26 -14.65
C PRO A 105 -6.91 -10.51 -14.15
N ASP A 106 -7.03 -10.90 -12.88
CA ASP A 106 -8.26 -11.15 -12.16
C ASP A 106 -8.17 -10.49 -10.79
N PRO A 107 -9.13 -9.62 -10.40
CA PRO A 107 -9.12 -8.99 -9.08
C PRO A 107 -9.00 -9.97 -7.90
N GLU A 108 -9.52 -11.21 -8.05
CA GLU A 108 -9.40 -12.25 -7.03
C GLU A 108 -7.98 -12.83 -6.91
N LYS A 109 -7.16 -12.67 -7.94
CA LYS A 109 -5.75 -13.07 -7.96
C LYS A 109 -4.78 -11.95 -7.55
N MET A 110 -5.31 -10.78 -7.21
CA MET A 110 -4.49 -9.66 -6.77
C MET A 110 -3.64 -10.07 -5.57
N PRO A 111 -2.30 -9.91 -5.64
CA PRO A 111 -1.42 -10.22 -4.52
C PRO A 111 -1.74 -9.38 -3.29
N ILE A 112 -1.47 -9.94 -2.12
CA ILE A 112 -1.55 -9.28 -0.81
C ILE A 112 -0.18 -9.35 -0.12
N LEU A 113 0.00 -8.65 0.99
CA LEU A 113 1.29 -8.64 1.70
C LEU A 113 1.75 -10.04 2.13
N GLY A 114 0.80 -10.93 2.47
CA GLY A 114 1.12 -12.33 2.79
C GLY A 114 1.79 -13.08 1.65
N ASP A 115 1.42 -12.78 0.41
CA ASP A 115 2.05 -13.38 -0.78
C ASP A 115 3.50 -12.90 -0.92
N LEU A 116 3.77 -11.62 -0.70
CA LEU A 116 5.12 -11.06 -0.68
C LEU A 116 5.96 -11.67 0.44
N TYR A 117 5.39 -11.78 1.64
CA TYR A 117 6.04 -12.41 2.80
C TYR A 117 6.46 -13.86 2.49
N ASN A 118 5.56 -14.67 1.95
CA ASN A 118 5.84 -16.06 1.59
C ASN A 118 6.92 -16.15 0.49
N GLU A 119 6.89 -15.26 -0.47
CA GLU A 119 7.89 -15.23 -1.55
C GLU A 119 9.28 -14.85 -1.04
N LEU A 120 9.37 -13.92 -0.09
CA LEU A 120 10.62 -13.58 0.58
C LEU A 120 11.19 -14.78 1.35
N LEU A 121 10.35 -15.54 2.04
CA LEU A 121 10.80 -16.74 2.77
C LEU A 121 11.35 -17.85 1.87
N LYS A 122 10.99 -17.90 0.60
CA LYS A 122 11.50 -18.86 -0.37
C LYS A 122 12.90 -18.55 -0.87
N GLN A 123 13.39 -17.32 -0.68
CA GLN A 123 14.69 -16.90 -1.17
C GLN A 123 15.82 -17.33 -0.22
N PRO A 124 17.00 -17.72 -0.76
CA PRO A 124 18.10 -18.23 0.04
C PRO A 124 18.86 -17.17 0.84
N GLU A 125 18.75 -15.90 0.45
CA GLU A 125 19.49 -14.81 1.08
C GLU A 125 18.97 -14.54 2.49
N PRO A 126 19.84 -14.40 3.52
CA PRO A 126 19.41 -14.11 4.89
C PRO A 126 18.72 -12.74 5.03
N GLU A 127 19.02 -11.81 4.14
CA GLU A 127 18.36 -10.51 4.06
C GLU A 127 16.86 -10.66 3.75
N ALA A 128 16.50 -11.62 2.90
CA ALA A 128 15.10 -11.91 2.58
C ALA A 128 14.32 -12.38 3.82
N ALA A 129 14.91 -13.24 4.65
CA ALA A 129 14.31 -13.67 5.90
C ALA A 129 14.16 -12.52 6.91
N ARG A 130 15.13 -11.63 6.98
CA ARG A 130 15.10 -10.44 7.84
C ARG A 130 13.98 -9.48 7.43
N ILE A 131 13.82 -9.24 6.15
CA ILE A 131 12.75 -8.39 5.62
C ILE A 131 11.39 -9.04 5.85
N ALA A 132 11.26 -10.34 5.63
CA ALA A 132 10.04 -11.10 5.90
C ALA A 132 9.65 -10.99 7.39
N ALA A 133 10.61 -11.13 8.30
CA ALA A 133 10.36 -10.99 9.74
C ALA A 133 9.83 -9.59 10.10
N ALA A 134 10.34 -8.54 9.44
CA ALA A 134 9.83 -7.18 9.64
C ALA A 134 8.40 -7.00 9.10
N LEU A 135 8.04 -7.70 8.02
CA LEU A 135 6.68 -7.67 7.46
C LEU A 135 5.68 -8.51 8.26
N GLU A 136 6.13 -9.42 9.11
CA GLU A 136 5.26 -10.35 9.85
C GLU A 136 4.21 -9.61 10.69
N LEU A 137 4.56 -8.48 11.28
CA LEU A 137 3.63 -7.63 12.04
C LEU A 137 2.41 -7.21 11.21
N TYR A 138 2.60 -6.96 9.92
CA TYR A 138 1.58 -6.52 8.97
C TYR A 138 0.87 -7.66 8.26
N VAL A 139 1.38 -8.87 8.35
CA VAL A 139 0.82 -10.07 7.70
C VAL A 139 -0.01 -10.90 8.67
N SER A 140 0.56 -11.28 9.80
CA SER A 140 -0.08 -12.13 10.81
C SER A 140 -0.10 -11.52 12.21
N GLY A 141 0.53 -10.36 12.39
CA GLY A 141 0.57 -9.64 13.65
C GLY A 141 -0.62 -8.70 13.85
N SER A 142 -0.48 -7.79 14.80
CA SER A 142 -1.54 -6.85 15.22
C SER A 142 -1.92 -5.82 14.16
N LEU A 143 -1.11 -5.62 13.13
CA LEU A 143 -1.35 -4.69 12.02
C LEU A 143 -1.72 -5.41 10.71
N ASN A 144 -2.36 -6.57 10.78
CA ASN A 144 -2.74 -7.37 9.63
C ASN A 144 -3.88 -6.77 8.78
N VAL A 145 -4.42 -5.61 9.15
CA VAL A 145 -5.44 -4.88 8.38
C VAL A 145 -5.01 -4.62 6.93
N PHE A 146 -3.71 -4.56 6.67
CA PHE A 146 -3.15 -4.39 5.33
C PHE A 146 -2.91 -5.70 4.57
N ASN A 147 -3.16 -6.84 5.19
CA ASN A 147 -2.98 -8.16 4.57
C ASN A 147 -4.30 -8.75 4.07
N HIS A 148 -5.11 -7.93 3.40
CA HIS A 148 -6.38 -8.32 2.81
C HIS A 148 -6.54 -7.63 1.47
N ARG A 149 -7.37 -8.20 0.59
CA ARG A 149 -7.80 -7.50 -0.62
C ARG A 149 -8.61 -6.28 -0.25
N THR A 150 -8.45 -5.22 -1.02
CA THR A 150 -9.20 -3.99 -0.83
C THR A 150 -10.70 -4.28 -0.96
N ASN A 151 -11.47 -3.87 0.06
CA ASN A 151 -12.92 -4.02 0.11
C ASN A 151 -13.68 -2.69 0.19
N VAL A 152 -12.95 -1.57 0.04
CA VAL A 152 -13.54 -0.23 0.01
C VAL A 152 -13.57 0.28 -1.42
N GLU A 153 -14.70 0.89 -1.80
CA GLU A 153 -14.83 1.54 -3.09
C GLU A 153 -14.33 2.98 -2.99
N LEU A 154 -13.35 3.33 -3.82
CA LEU A 154 -12.79 4.68 -3.89
C LEU A 154 -13.49 5.44 -5.03
N ASN A 155 -14.75 5.84 -4.80
CA ASN A 155 -15.60 6.48 -5.82
C ASN A 155 -15.59 8.00 -5.77
N ASN A 156 -14.72 8.59 -4.96
CA ASN A 156 -14.69 10.02 -4.73
C ASN A 156 -13.33 10.59 -5.12
N ARG A 157 -13.32 11.78 -5.70
CA ARG A 157 -12.11 12.55 -6.01
C ARG A 157 -11.34 13.00 -4.78
N LEU A 158 -12.03 13.10 -3.64
CA LEU A 158 -11.42 13.44 -2.35
C LEU A 158 -11.63 12.28 -1.38
N VAL A 159 -10.55 11.57 -1.07
CA VAL A 159 -10.56 10.44 -0.14
C VAL A 159 -9.60 10.72 1.01
N CYS A 160 -10.09 10.55 2.22
CA CYS A 160 -9.28 10.67 3.43
C CYS A 160 -9.24 9.33 4.16
N PHE A 161 -8.04 8.82 4.38
CA PHE A 161 -7.80 7.66 5.23
C PHE A 161 -7.47 8.13 6.65
N ASP A 162 -8.42 7.94 7.56
CA ASP A 162 -8.22 8.15 9.00
C ASP A 162 -7.46 6.92 9.55
N ILE A 163 -6.20 7.13 9.88
CA ILE A 163 -5.29 6.08 10.37
C ILE A 163 -4.89 6.30 11.84
N LYS A 164 -5.59 7.17 12.56
CA LYS A 164 -5.29 7.52 13.96
C LYS A 164 -5.16 6.30 14.86
N GLN A 165 -5.95 5.27 14.64
CA GLN A 165 -5.94 4.08 15.48
C GLN A 165 -4.84 3.07 15.12
N LEU A 166 -4.13 3.26 14.00
CA LEU A 166 -3.00 2.42 13.62
C LEU A 166 -1.67 2.86 14.26
N GLY A 167 -1.59 4.10 14.73
CA GLY A 167 -0.38 4.70 15.31
C GLY A 167 -0.26 4.61 16.84
N LYS A 168 -1.10 3.81 17.49
CA LYS A 168 -1.08 3.63 18.95
C LYS A 168 -0.41 2.33 19.36
#